data_e696d0949deb518773fa42f8ab359e9e
#
_entry.id   e696d0949deb518773fa42f8ab359e9e
#
_cell.length_a   1.000
_cell.length_b   1.000
_cell.length_c   1.000
_cell.angle_alpha   90.00
_cell.angle_beta   90.00
_cell.angle_gamma   90.00
#
_symmetry.space_group_name_H-M   'P 1'
#
loop_
_entity.id
_entity.type
_entity.pdbx_description
1 polymer ?
#
loop_
_entity_poly.entity_id
_entity_poly.type
_entity_poly.pdbx_seq_one_letter_code
_entity_poly.pdbx_strand_id
1 'polypeptide(L)'
;MEGILKGFRIYLLPGLVLQSVIVAGGYGTGREVVEYFTRHGIQAAWTGFFVAFLSFALVFCLCLELSRRFNVYDYRRFFHLLLGRAWFLFEIVLITMFMLVLAVIGSAAGEIAQDEWGLPSGVGAGLMLGLVVVLMFFGRSVVTLIMAYWSFYLFAVLSVYLIVAAMNLDLRPNLAIPPTSETADTIKSALQYTFYNSPAIPVILYCAHAIETRRQAILSGLIGTTIVLLPGLGLHVSFSGAYPEILEAPLPIYAMFDLLQQDALKFAYLIMLMGTFIESGAGNLQGFIERVNSTLADRGRPPLKPWSQALIAA
;
A
#
# COMPACT_ATOMS: atom_id res chain seq x y z
N MET A 1 -15.06 -25.74 4.14
CA MET A 1 -15.19 -24.26 4.08
C MET A 1 -14.39 -23.59 5.19
N GLU A 2 -14.46 -24.03 6.45
CA GLU A 2 -13.67 -23.47 7.58
C GLU A 2 -12.16 -23.51 7.38
N GLY A 3 -11.59 -24.59 6.83
CA GLY A 3 -10.16 -24.69 6.57
C GLY A 3 -9.64 -23.67 5.53
N ILE A 4 -10.42 -23.38 4.49
CA ILE A 4 -10.08 -22.39 3.46
C ILE A 4 -10.12 -20.98 4.07
N LEU A 5 -11.13 -20.68 4.88
CA LEU A 5 -11.24 -19.40 5.58
C LEU A 5 -10.11 -19.20 6.60
N LYS A 6 -9.69 -20.26 7.30
CA LYS A 6 -8.54 -20.23 8.22
C LYS A 6 -7.26 -19.97 7.43
N GLY A 7 -7.03 -20.67 6.31
CA GLY A 7 -5.89 -20.46 5.44
C GLY A 7 -5.82 -19.03 4.89
N PHE A 8 -6.94 -18.48 4.41
CA PHE A 8 -7.04 -17.10 3.95
C PHE A 8 -6.63 -16.09 5.04
N ARG A 9 -7.17 -16.25 6.26
CA ARG A 9 -6.87 -15.34 7.38
C ARG A 9 -5.41 -15.42 7.83
N ILE A 10 -4.77 -16.57 7.72
CA ILE A 10 -3.37 -16.77 8.11
C ILE A 10 -2.43 -16.22 7.05
N TYR A 11 -2.61 -16.60 5.79
CA TYR A 11 -1.57 -16.42 4.75
C TYR A 11 -1.81 -15.23 3.82
N LEU A 12 -3.08 -14.87 3.57
CA LEU A 12 -3.41 -13.83 2.59
C LEU A 12 -3.83 -12.52 3.26
N LEU A 13 -4.69 -12.58 4.26
CA LEU A 13 -5.29 -11.38 4.85
C LEU A 13 -4.26 -10.34 5.33
N PRO A 14 -3.17 -10.69 6.06
CA PRO A 14 -2.19 -9.70 6.47
C PRO A 14 -1.53 -8.99 5.28
N GLY A 15 -1.21 -9.75 4.21
CA GLY A 15 -0.62 -9.20 2.99
C GLY A 15 -1.57 -8.31 2.20
N LEU A 16 -2.84 -8.70 2.05
CA LEU A 16 -3.87 -7.92 1.36
C LEU A 16 -4.15 -6.60 2.09
N VAL A 17 -4.29 -6.65 3.42
CA VAL A 17 -4.50 -5.44 4.23
C VAL A 17 -3.27 -4.52 4.18
N LEU A 18 -2.05 -5.09 4.22
CA LEU A 18 -0.84 -4.29 4.09
C LEU A 18 -0.74 -3.64 2.69
N GLN A 19 -1.07 -4.38 1.64
CA GLN A 19 -1.12 -3.87 0.27
C GLN A 19 -2.11 -2.70 0.17
N SER A 20 -3.30 -2.81 0.75
CA SER A 20 -4.29 -1.74 0.76
C SER A 20 -3.81 -0.46 1.48
N VAL A 21 -2.94 -0.61 2.48
CA VAL A 21 -2.34 0.54 3.18
C VAL A 21 -1.22 1.18 2.36
N ILE A 22 -0.38 0.38 1.69
CA ILE A 22 0.82 0.85 0.98
C ILE A 22 0.49 1.32 -0.45
N VAL A 23 -0.35 0.59 -1.18
CA VAL A 23 -0.72 0.94 -2.56
C VAL A 23 -1.71 2.11 -2.51
N ALA A 24 -1.15 3.29 -2.31
CA ALA A 24 -1.86 4.57 -2.22
C ALA A 24 -1.57 5.45 -3.45
N GLY A 25 -1.70 6.77 -3.27
CA GLY A 25 -1.56 7.75 -4.35
C GLY A 25 -0.30 7.61 -5.20
N GLY A 26 0.87 7.62 -4.57
CA GLY A 26 2.15 7.54 -5.29
C GLY A 26 2.39 6.19 -5.97
N TYR A 27 2.04 5.09 -5.29
CA TYR A 27 2.21 3.75 -5.83
C TYR A 27 1.17 3.44 -6.91
N GLY A 28 -0.12 3.71 -6.65
CA GLY A 28 -1.21 3.44 -7.59
C GLY A 28 -1.14 4.26 -8.87
N THR A 29 -0.59 5.48 -8.83
CA THR A 29 -0.29 6.30 -10.02
C THR A 29 0.98 5.86 -10.75
N GLY A 30 1.78 4.98 -10.16
CA GLY A 30 3.07 4.52 -10.68
C GLY A 30 4.24 5.44 -10.36
N ARG A 31 4.03 6.60 -9.74
CA ARG A 31 5.10 7.57 -9.47
C ARG A 31 6.18 7.01 -8.53
N GLU A 32 5.79 6.29 -7.47
CA GLU A 32 6.76 5.63 -6.59
C GLU A 32 7.56 4.54 -7.31
N VAL A 33 6.93 3.80 -8.22
CA VAL A 33 7.62 2.77 -9.02
C VAL A 33 8.66 3.41 -9.91
N VAL A 34 8.34 4.53 -10.54
CA VAL A 34 9.32 5.30 -11.34
C VAL A 34 10.44 5.82 -10.45
N GLU A 35 10.13 6.46 -9.33
CA GLU A 35 11.09 7.15 -8.47
C GLU A 35 12.08 6.20 -7.80
N TYR A 36 11.60 5.06 -7.28
CA TYR A 36 12.46 4.14 -6.52
C TYR A 36 13.09 3.03 -7.36
N PHE A 37 12.55 2.72 -8.54
CA PHE A 37 13.00 1.58 -9.34
C PHE A 37 13.31 1.95 -10.79
N THR A 38 12.34 2.41 -11.58
CA THR A 38 12.48 2.56 -13.04
C THR A 38 13.53 3.59 -13.45
N ARG A 39 13.69 4.67 -12.69
CA ARG A 39 14.68 5.73 -12.97
C ARG A 39 16.13 5.26 -12.99
N HIS A 40 16.44 4.16 -12.33
CA HIS A 40 17.79 3.58 -12.31
C HIS A 40 18.12 2.77 -13.57
N GLY A 41 17.17 2.67 -14.50
CA GLY A 41 17.25 1.87 -15.70
C GLY A 41 16.49 0.57 -15.59
N ILE A 42 16.03 0.08 -16.73
CA ILE A 42 15.10 -1.06 -16.76
C ILE A 42 15.72 -2.32 -16.14
N GLN A 43 17.00 -2.61 -16.44
CA GLN A 43 17.67 -3.78 -15.85
C GLN A 43 18.03 -3.58 -14.37
N ALA A 44 18.44 -2.38 -13.96
CA ALA A 44 18.81 -2.12 -12.57
C ALA A 44 17.62 -2.29 -11.62
N ALA A 45 16.41 -1.94 -12.08
CA ALA A 45 15.20 -2.06 -11.26
C ALA A 45 14.95 -3.50 -10.79
N TRP A 46 15.32 -4.54 -11.54
CA TRP A 46 15.22 -5.94 -11.07
C TRP A 46 16.03 -6.18 -9.80
N THR A 47 17.26 -5.64 -9.75
CA THR A 47 18.09 -5.68 -8.54
C THR A 47 17.40 -4.90 -7.41
N GLY A 48 16.83 -3.73 -7.72
CA GLY A 48 16.06 -2.92 -6.77
C GLY A 48 14.88 -3.69 -6.18
N PHE A 49 14.03 -4.30 -7.02
CA PHE A 49 12.90 -5.11 -6.55
C PHE A 49 13.34 -6.33 -5.73
N PHE A 50 14.44 -6.97 -6.09
CA PHE A 50 14.99 -8.09 -5.31
C PHE A 50 15.44 -7.64 -3.92
N VAL A 51 16.17 -6.52 -3.83
CA VAL A 51 16.62 -5.95 -2.55
C VAL A 51 15.41 -5.50 -1.71
N ALA A 52 14.43 -4.82 -2.33
CA ALA A 52 13.20 -4.42 -1.66
C ALA A 52 12.42 -5.65 -1.14
N PHE A 53 12.34 -6.73 -1.94
CA PHE A 53 11.69 -7.97 -1.50
C PHE A 53 12.38 -8.57 -0.27
N LEU A 54 13.70 -8.72 -0.30
CA LEU A 54 14.44 -9.32 0.82
C LEU A 54 14.32 -8.48 2.10
N SER A 55 14.52 -7.17 1.99
CA SER A 55 14.49 -6.25 3.13
C SER A 55 13.07 -6.13 3.70
N PHE A 56 12.05 -6.01 2.84
CA PHE A 56 10.66 -5.90 3.26
C PHE A 56 10.16 -7.22 3.87
N ALA A 57 10.47 -8.36 3.25
CA ALA A 57 10.13 -9.68 3.78
C ALA A 57 10.76 -9.93 5.15
N LEU A 58 12.02 -9.53 5.34
CA LEU A 58 12.70 -9.63 6.63
C LEU A 58 11.93 -8.86 7.71
N VAL A 59 11.61 -7.59 7.45
CA VAL A 59 10.88 -6.75 8.42
C VAL A 59 9.48 -7.32 8.69
N PHE A 60 8.75 -7.71 7.64
CA PHE A 60 7.40 -8.23 7.80
C PHE A 60 7.35 -9.56 8.55
N CYS A 61 8.21 -10.52 8.20
CA CYS A 61 8.30 -11.79 8.92
C CYS A 61 8.68 -11.59 10.40
N LEU A 62 9.62 -10.68 10.70
CA LEU A 62 9.99 -10.35 12.07
C LEU A 62 8.84 -9.72 12.84
N CYS A 63 8.12 -8.76 12.25
CA CYS A 63 6.97 -8.13 12.90
C CYS A 63 5.86 -9.16 13.21
N LEU A 64 5.51 -10.03 12.27
CA LEU A 64 4.50 -11.07 12.48
C LEU A 64 4.93 -12.09 13.53
N GLU A 65 6.20 -12.54 13.51
CA GLU A 65 6.70 -13.52 14.50
C GLU A 65 6.80 -12.91 15.91
N LEU A 66 7.26 -11.69 16.04
CA LEU A 66 7.30 -10.98 17.31
C LEU A 66 5.88 -10.74 17.86
N SER A 67 4.97 -10.28 17.00
CA SER A 67 3.56 -10.08 17.36
C SER A 67 2.94 -11.38 17.89
N ARG A 68 3.11 -12.49 17.17
CA ARG A 68 2.66 -13.80 17.58
C ARG A 68 3.27 -14.27 18.91
N ARG A 69 4.59 -14.15 19.03
CA ARG A 69 5.35 -14.68 20.18
C ARG A 69 5.01 -13.96 21.47
N PHE A 70 4.78 -12.65 21.40
CA PHE A 70 4.50 -11.80 22.55
C PHE A 70 3.01 -11.45 22.71
N ASN A 71 2.14 -11.94 21.82
CA ASN A 71 0.70 -11.62 21.77
C ASN A 71 0.41 -10.12 21.73
N VAL A 72 1.17 -9.38 20.92
CA VAL A 72 1.03 -7.93 20.73
C VAL A 72 0.55 -7.65 19.31
N TYR A 73 -0.69 -7.17 19.16
CA TYR A 73 -1.38 -7.00 17.89
C TYR A 73 -1.81 -5.54 17.64
N ASP A 74 -1.24 -4.61 18.38
CA ASP A 74 -1.32 -3.18 18.12
C ASP A 74 0.08 -2.56 18.13
N TYR A 75 0.29 -1.51 17.33
CA TYR A 75 1.61 -0.94 17.12
C TYR A 75 2.17 -0.30 18.40
N ARG A 76 1.34 0.24 19.31
CA ARG A 76 1.81 0.85 20.57
C ARG A 76 2.45 -0.20 21.47
N ARG A 77 1.74 -1.30 21.73
CA ARG A 77 2.28 -2.41 22.54
C ARG A 77 3.49 -3.03 21.88
N PHE A 78 3.46 -3.15 20.53
CA PHE A 78 4.57 -3.67 19.75
C PHE A 78 5.84 -2.79 19.92
N PHE A 79 5.72 -1.47 19.76
CA PHE A 79 6.87 -0.59 19.96
C PHE A 79 7.24 -0.37 21.41
N HIS A 80 6.29 -0.51 22.33
CA HIS A 80 6.63 -0.55 23.77
C HIS A 80 7.50 -1.78 24.10
N LEU A 81 7.24 -2.92 23.46
CA LEU A 81 8.07 -4.12 23.57
C LEU A 81 9.47 -3.90 23.00
N LEU A 82 9.61 -3.21 21.85
CA LEU A 82 10.88 -3.02 21.15
C LEU A 82 11.72 -1.87 21.73
N LEU A 83 11.11 -0.74 22.04
CA LEU A 83 11.77 0.52 22.40
C LEU A 83 11.55 0.92 23.87
N GLY A 84 10.77 0.16 24.64
CA GLY A 84 10.45 0.50 26.01
C GLY A 84 9.82 1.89 26.12
N ARG A 85 10.46 2.78 26.90
CA ARG A 85 9.96 4.15 27.11
C ARG A 85 10.01 5.04 25.86
N ALA A 86 10.81 4.70 24.85
CA ALA A 86 10.97 5.46 23.61
C ALA A 86 9.92 5.13 22.54
N TRP A 87 8.90 4.30 22.84
CA TRP A 87 7.82 3.92 21.90
C TRP A 87 7.12 5.12 21.24
N PHE A 88 7.03 6.25 21.93
CA PHE A 88 6.40 7.46 21.44
C PHE A 88 7.10 8.05 20.20
N LEU A 89 8.39 7.75 20.00
CA LEU A 89 9.11 8.18 18.78
C LEU A 89 8.47 7.58 17.53
N PHE A 90 8.08 6.30 17.61
CA PHE A 90 7.34 5.69 16.50
C PHE A 90 5.98 6.32 16.30
N GLU A 91 5.28 6.70 17.36
CA GLU A 91 3.98 7.38 17.23
C GLU A 91 4.10 8.75 16.52
N ILE A 92 5.17 9.50 16.78
CA ILE A 92 5.46 10.74 16.06
C ILE A 92 5.69 10.46 14.57
N VAL A 93 6.53 9.47 14.25
CA VAL A 93 6.78 9.04 12.85
C VAL A 93 5.48 8.62 12.19
N LEU A 94 4.67 7.80 12.85
CA LEU A 94 3.42 7.29 12.31
C LEU A 94 2.40 8.41 12.02
N ILE A 95 2.22 9.35 12.95
CA ILE A 95 1.32 10.51 12.74
C ILE A 95 1.80 11.36 11.56
N THR A 96 3.11 11.61 11.47
CA THR A 96 3.69 12.34 10.33
C THR A 96 3.44 11.62 9.02
N MET A 97 3.63 10.29 8.98
CA MET A 97 3.33 9.46 7.81
C MET A 97 1.85 9.49 7.44
N PHE A 98 0.94 9.43 8.41
CA PHE A 98 -0.49 9.54 8.14
C PHE A 98 -0.87 10.86 7.49
N MET A 99 -0.35 11.97 8.00
CA MET A 99 -0.58 13.28 7.41
C MET A 99 -0.06 13.36 5.97
N LEU A 100 1.15 12.80 5.73
CA LEU A 100 1.72 12.72 4.39
C LEU A 100 0.85 11.88 3.44
N VAL A 101 0.44 10.69 3.85
CA VAL A 101 -0.40 9.79 3.03
C VAL A 101 -1.72 10.46 2.69
N LEU A 102 -2.40 11.06 3.67
CA LEU A 102 -3.67 11.76 3.42
C LEU A 102 -3.48 12.97 2.50
N ALA A 103 -2.38 13.73 2.65
CA ALA A 103 -2.06 14.84 1.76
C ALA A 103 -1.81 14.39 0.32
N VAL A 104 -1.04 13.30 0.13
CA VAL A 104 -0.75 12.71 -1.19
C VAL A 104 -2.03 12.17 -1.84
N ILE A 105 -2.88 11.45 -1.08
CA ILE A 105 -4.17 10.94 -1.56
C ILE A 105 -5.08 12.12 -1.97
N GLY A 106 -5.18 13.15 -1.13
CA GLY A 106 -5.98 14.33 -1.41
C GLY A 106 -5.50 15.06 -2.65
N SER A 107 -4.18 15.29 -2.77
CA SER A 107 -3.57 15.93 -3.94
C SER A 107 -3.84 15.15 -5.22
N ALA A 108 -3.54 13.85 -5.23
CA ALA A 108 -3.75 13.00 -6.39
C ALA A 108 -5.23 12.93 -6.80
N ALA A 109 -6.14 12.80 -5.85
CA ALA A 109 -7.58 12.82 -6.13
C ALA A 109 -8.04 14.18 -6.65
N GLY A 110 -7.46 15.26 -6.15
CA GLY A 110 -7.73 16.63 -6.62
C GLY A 110 -7.28 16.84 -8.07
N GLU A 111 -6.07 16.42 -8.41
CA GLU A 111 -5.53 16.49 -9.77
C GLU A 111 -6.39 15.68 -10.75
N ILE A 112 -6.72 14.44 -10.39
CA ILE A 112 -7.59 13.59 -11.22
C ILE A 112 -8.98 14.22 -11.39
N ALA A 113 -9.57 14.79 -10.33
CA ALA A 113 -10.87 15.44 -10.43
C ALA A 113 -10.85 16.67 -11.34
N GLN A 114 -9.74 17.39 -11.37
CA GLN A 114 -9.55 18.53 -12.26
C GLN A 114 -9.37 18.07 -13.72
N ASP A 115 -8.53 17.06 -13.96
CA ASP A 115 -8.21 16.60 -15.31
C ASP A 115 -9.38 15.87 -15.98
N GLU A 116 -10.10 15.01 -15.24
CA GLU A 116 -11.16 14.17 -15.82
C GLU A 116 -12.55 14.83 -15.78
N TRP A 117 -12.81 15.72 -14.81
CA TRP A 117 -14.15 16.29 -14.59
C TRP A 117 -14.19 17.82 -14.55
N GLY A 118 -13.05 18.49 -14.70
CA GLY A 118 -12.96 19.96 -14.64
C GLY A 118 -13.32 20.55 -13.26
N LEU A 119 -13.31 19.74 -12.19
CA LEU A 119 -13.62 20.22 -10.83
C LEU A 119 -12.39 20.92 -10.23
N PRO A 120 -12.57 21.96 -9.39
CA PRO A 120 -11.45 22.50 -8.64
C PRO A 120 -10.77 21.41 -7.81
N SER A 121 -9.43 21.36 -7.82
CA SER A 121 -8.66 20.29 -7.14
C SER A 121 -8.99 20.18 -5.66
N GLY A 122 -9.23 21.30 -4.97
CA GLY A 122 -9.65 21.29 -3.56
C GLY A 122 -11.01 20.62 -3.31
N VAL A 123 -11.93 20.67 -4.27
CA VAL A 123 -13.22 19.97 -4.19
C VAL A 123 -12.99 18.46 -4.34
N GLY A 124 -12.19 18.04 -5.31
CA GLY A 124 -11.82 16.63 -5.49
C GLY A 124 -11.14 16.04 -4.26
N ALA A 125 -10.17 16.75 -3.70
CA ALA A 125 -9.48 16.36 -2.46
C ALA A 125 -10.46 16.25 -1.28
N GLY A 126 -11.33 17.25 -1.09
CA GLY A 126 -12.33 17.24 0.00
C GLY A 126 -13.34 16.10 -0.12
N LEU A 127 -13.82 15.80 -1.33
CA LEU A 127 -14.71 14.67 -1.58
C LEU A 127 -14.02 13.34 -1.24
N MET A 128 -12.77 13.17 -1.67
CA MET A 128 -12.00 11.95 -1.39
C MET A 128 -11.81 11.74 0.10
N LEU A 129 -11.33 12.75 0.83
CA LEU A 129 -11.15 12.65 2.28
C LEU A 129 -12.49 12.42 3.00
N GLY A 130 -13.58 13.03 2.52
CA GLY A 130 -14.93 12.79 3.02
C GLY A 130 -15.37 11.31 2.87
N LEU A 131 -15.03 10.66 1.76
CA LEU A 131 -15.30 9.23 1.56
C LEU A 131 -14.50 8.35 2.52
N VAL A 132 -13.26 8.69 2.83
CA VAL A 132 -12.47 8.01 3.86
C VAL A 132 -13.17 8.08 5.22
N VAL A 133 -13.64 9.27 5.62
CA VAL A 133 -14.39 9.46 6.87
C VAL A 133 -15.67 8.63 6.87
N VAL A 134 -16.42 8.62 5.77
CA VAL A 134 -17.65 7.81 5.63
C VAL A 134 -17.35 6.32 5.81
N LEU A 135 -16.26 5.81 5.22
CA LEU A 135 -15.88 4.41 5.37
C LEU A 135 -15.61 4.04 6.84
N MET A 136 -15.05 4.97 7.63
CA MET A 136 -14.78 4.74 9.06
C MET A 136 -16.05 4.58 9.91
N PHE A 137 -17.22 5.07 9.47
CA PHE A 137 -18.50 4.83 10.16
C PHE A 137 -18.91 3.37 10.21
N PHE A 138 -18.43 2.55 9.28
CA PHE A 138 -18.79 1.12 9.23
C PHE A 138 -18.02 0.26 10.21
N GLY A 139 -16.96 0.80 10.81
CA GLY A 139 -16.13 0.11 11.80
C GLY A 139 -15.19 -0.94 11.23
N ARG A 140 -14.31 -1.46 12.11
CA ARG A 140 -13.17 -2.33 11.78
C ARG A 140 -13.49 -3.49 10.85
N SER A 141 -14.54 -4.27 11.16
CA SER A 141 -14.83 -5.51 10.41
C SER A 141 -15.18 -5.24 8.96
N VAL A 142 -15.93 -4.17 8.71
CA VAL A 142 -16.32 -3.77 7.34
C VAL A 142 -15.14 -3.16 6.61
N VAL A 143 -14.39 -2.27 7.25
CA VAL A 143 -13.16 -1.69 6.66
C VAL A 143 -12.20 -2.78 6.22
N THR A 144 -11.84 -3.72 7.12
CA THR A 144 -10.92 -4.83 6.80
C THR A 144 -11.43 -5.72 5.67
N LEU A 145 -12.75 -5.97 5.62
CA LEU A 145 -13.36 -6.78 4.57
C LEU A 145 -13.32 -6.06 3.21
N ILE A 146 -13.65 -4.77 3.19
CA ILE A 146 -13.56 -3.94 1.97
C ILE A 146 -12.13 -3.93 1.45
N MET A 147 -11.13 -3.66 2.31
CA MET A 147 -9.71 -3.67 1.94
C MET A 147 -9.31 -5.00 1.30
N ALA A 148 -9.72 -6.14 1.88
CA ALA A 148 -9.38 -7.45 1.33
C ALA A 148 -10.04 -7.70 -0.05
N TYR A 149 -11.32 -7.34 -0.24
CA TYR A 149 -12.00 -7.53 -1.51
C TYR A 149 -11.55 -6.54 -2.58
N TRP A 150 -11.25 -5.30 -2.20
CA TRP A 150 -10.74 -4.29 -3.12
C TRP A 150 -9.38 -4.69 -3.71
N SER A 151 -8.53 -5.34 -2.90
CA SER A 151 -7.27 -5.89 -3.38
C SER A 151 -7.47 -6.89 -4.54
N PHE A 152 -8.52 -7.73 -4.53
CA PHE A 152 -8.82 -8.61 -5.67
C PHE A 152 -9.24 -7.81 -6.91
N TYR A 153 -10.03 -6.75 -6.74
CA TYR A 153 -10.40 -5.86 -7.84
C TYR A 153 -9.17 -5.17 -8.42
N LEU A 154 -8.27 -4.65 -7.57
CA LEU A 154 -6.99 -4.07 -7.97
C LEU A 154 -6.18 -5.07 -8.81
N PHE A 155 -5.98 -6.30 -8.31
CA PHE A 155 -5.23 -7.32 -9.05
C PHE A 155 -5.90 -7.69 -10.38
N ALA A 156 -7.23 -7.75 -10.44
CA ALA A 156 -7.95 -8.02 -11.68
C ALA A 156 -7.73 -6.91 -12.72
N VAL A 157 -7.95 -5.64 -12.34
CA VAL A 157 -7.76 -4.49 -13.24
C VAL A 157 -6.31 -4.38 -13.68
N LEU A 158 -5.36 -4.52 -12.74
CA LEU A 158 -3.93 -4.49 -13.06
C LEU A 158 -3.53 -5.62 -14.00
N SER A 159 -4.05 -6.84 -13.80
CA SER A 159 -3.77 -7.98 -14.70
C SER A 159 -4.28 -7.70 -16.12
N VAL A 160 -5.50 -7.18 -16.26
CA VAL A 160 -6.03 -6.79 -17.58
C VAL A 160 -5.18 -5.70 -18.22
N TYR A 161 -4.80 -4.67 -17.44
CA TYR A 161 -3.91 -3.61 -17.91
C TYR A 161 -2.57 -4.18 -18.41
N LEU A 162 -1.92 -5.07 -17.64
CA LEU A 162 -0.63 -5.67 -18.03
C LEU A 162 -0.74 -6.54 -19.28
N ILE A 163 -1.84 -7.30 -19.43
CA ILE A 163 -2.10 -8.09 -20.63
C ILE A 163 -2.25 -7.16 -21.85
N VAL A 164 -3.05 -6.09 -21.72
CA VAL A 164 -3.25 -5.12 -22.80
C VAL A 164 -1.94 -4.41 -23.14
N ALA A 165 -1.15 -3.99 -22.16
CA ALA A 165 0.17 -3.39 -22.38
C ALA A 165 1.11 -4.36 -23.11
N ALA A 166 1.18 -5.62 -22.67
CA ALA A 166 2.03 -6.62 -23.32
C ALA A 166 1.60 -7.00 -24.76
N MET A 167 0.31 -6.84 -25.10
CA MET A 167 -0.19 -7.09 -26.45
C MET A 167 0.01 -5.92 -27.41
N ASN A 168 0.03 -4.68 -26.90
CA ASN A 168 0.05 -3.47 -27.72
C ASN A 168 1.39 -2.74 -27.72
N LEU A 169 2.27 -3.01 -26.77
CA LEU A 169 3.58 -2.36 -26.65
C LEU A 169 4.69 -3.39 -26.91
N ASP A 170 5.73 -2.97 -27.63
CA ASP A 170 6.93 -3.79 -27.75
C ASP A 170 7.83 -3.56 -26.52
N LEU A 171 7.65 -4.44 -25.52
CA LEU A 171 8.39 -4.36 -24.26
C LEU A 171 9.79 -5.00 -24.35
N ARG A 172 10.04 -5.89 -25.33
CA ARG A 172 11.24 -6.73 -25.39
C ARG A 172 12.53 -5.93 -25.60
N PRO A 173 12.62 -4.99 -26.56
CA PRO A 173 13.83 -4.18 -26.75
C PRO A 173 14.14 -3.32 -25.52
N ASN A 174 13.09 -2.80 -24.89
CA ASN A 174 13.22 -1.87 -23.78
C ASN A 174 13.65 -2.57 -22.47
N LEU A 175 13.30 -3.85 -22.28
CA LEU A 175 13.76 -4.64 -21.12
C LEU A 175 15.27 -4.88 -21.12
N ALA A 176 15.94 -4.74 -22.27
CA ALA A 176 17.39 -4.87 -22.41
C ALA A 176 18.16 -3.55 -22.16
N ILE A 177 17.48 -2.44 -21.88
CA ILE A 177 18.14 -1.15 -21.62
C ILE A 177 19.06 -1.28 -20.39
N PRO A 178 20.36 -0.97 -20.53
CA PRO A 178 21.33 -1.14 -19.45
C PRO A 178 21.04 -0.19 -18.28
N PRO A 179 21.61 -0.48 -17.10
CA PRO A 179 21.52 0.41 -15.94
C PRO A 179 22.01 1.84 -16.27
N THR A 180 21.27 2.83 -15.80
CA THR A 180 21.64 4.26 -15.91
C THR A 180 22.28 4.78 -14.63
N SER A 181 22.25 3.99 -13.55
CA SER A 181 22.80 4.32 -12.24
C SER A 181 23.76 3.24 -11.77
N GLU A 182 24.61 3.60 -10.80
CA GLU A 182 25.43 2.61 -10.10
C GLU A 182 24.55 1.64 -9.28
N THR A 183 25.04 0.40 -9.13
CA THR A 183 24.33 -0.62 -8.35
C THR A 183 24.09 -0.16 -6.90
N ALA A 184 25.02 0.60 -6.32
CA ALA A 184 24.89 1.15 -4.97
C ALA A 184 23.69 2.10 -4.83
N ASP A 185 23.45 2.96 -5.84
CA ASP A 185 22.30 3.88 -5.84
C ASP A 185 20.97 3.12 -5.98
N THR A 186 20.94 2.10 -6.81
CA THR A 186 19.78 1.23 -6.94
C THR A 186 19.45 0.51 -5.63
N ILE A 187 20.45 -0.03 -4.94
CA ILE A 187 20.28 -0.68 -3.64
C ILE A 187 19.79 0.33 -2.60
N LYS A 188 20.40 1.51 -2.54
CA LYS A 188 20.00 2.59 -1.64
C LYS A 188 18.55 2.99 -1.85
N SER A 189 18.12 3.18 -3.09
CA SER A 189 16.76 3.54 -3.46
C SER A 189 15.76 2.46 -3.04
N ALA A 190 16.07 1.18 -3.28
CA ALA A 190 15.24 0.05 -2.87
C ALA A 190 15.10 -0.05 -1.33
N LEU A 191 16.18 0.23 -0.59
CA LEU A 191 16.12 0.30 0.87
C LEU A 191 15.32 1.51 1.36
N GLN A 192 15.43 2.66 0.70
CA GLN A 192 14.62 3.85 1.00
C GLN A 192 13.12 3.54 0.82
N TYR A 193 12.75 2.88 -0.29
CA TYR A 193 11.38 2.40 -0.50
C TYR A 193 10.91 1.48 0.63
N THR A 194 11.74 0.51 1.02
CA THR A 194 11.43 -0.41 2.11
C THR A 194 11.23 0.34 3.44
N PHE A 195 12.15 1.24 3.80
CA PHE A 195 12.06 1.99 5.06
C PHE A 195 10.88 2.96 5.09
N TYR A 196 10.57 3.58 3.96
CA TYR A 196 9.42 4.45 3.82
C TYR A 196 8.09 3.72 4.07
N ASN A 197 7.94 2.48 3.56
CA ASN A 197 6.72 1.70 3.67
C ASN A 197 6.65 0.81 4.94
N SER A 198 7.79 0.48 5.57
CA SER A 198 7.84 -0.40 6.74
C SER A 198 7.00 0.05 7.95
N PRO A 199 6.81 1.35 8.23
CA PRO A 199 5.94 1.80 9.32
C PRO A 199 4.48 1.35 9.20
N ALA A 200 4.02 1.00 7.99
CA ALA A 200 2.68 0.45 7.78
C ALA A 200 2.52 -0.97 8.39
N ILE A 201 3.60 -1.76 8.48
CA ILE A 201 3.54 -3.15 8.97
C ILE A 201 2.99 -3.25 10.40
N PRO A 202 3.51 -2.53 11.41
CA PRO A 202 2.96 -2.57 12.76
C PRO A 202 1.51 -2.10 12.86
N VAL A 203 1.08 -1.23 11.92
CA VAL A 203 -0.28 -0.68 11.88
C VAL A 203 -1.32 -1.77 11.59
N ILE A 204 -0.96 -2.76 10.77
CA ILE A 204 -1.87 -3.85 10.37
C ILE A 204 -1.79 -5.11 11.24
N LEU A 205 -0.99 -5.14 12.29
CA LEU A 205 -0.81 -6.32 13.14
C LEU A 205 -2.14 -6.83 13.76
N TYR A 206 -3.14 -5.97 13.87
CA TYR A 206 -4.48 -6.36 14.30
C TYR A 206 -5.14 -7.44 13.41
N CYS A 207 -4.65 -7.67 12.19
CA CYS A 207 -5.09 -8.72 11.30
C CYS A 207 -4.39 -10.07 11.54
N ALA A 208 -3.30 -10.09 12.33
CA ALA A 208 -2.40 -11.24 12.46
C ALA A 208 -2.80 -12.24 13.56
N HIS A 209 -3.94 -12.04 14.24
CA HIS A 209 -4.40 -12.91 15.35
C HIS A 209 -4.54 -14.40 14.99
N ALA A 210 -4.75 -14.72 13.70
CA ALA A 210 -4.91 -16.10 13.24
C ALA A 210 -3.57 -16.86 13.12
N ILE A 211 -2.44 -16.18 13.22
CA ILE A 211 -1.10 -16.76 13.09
C ILE A 211 -0.70 -17.43 14.41
N GLU A 212 -0.60 -18.77 14.42
CA GLU A 212 -0.33 -19.57 15.61
C GLU A 212 1.11 -20.09 15.66
N THR A 213 1.76 -20.31 14.50
CA THR A 213 3.08 -20.92 14.41
C THR A 213 4.10 -20.02 13.72
N ARG A 214 5.40 -20.19 14.04
CA ARG A 214 6.51 -19.50 13.39
C ARG A 214 6.49 -19.69 11.87
N ARG A 215 6.20 -20.92 11.40
CA ARG A 215 6.12 -21.22 9.97
C ARG A 215 5.01 -20.40 9.29
N GLN A 216 3.86 -20.28 9.94
CA GLN A 216 2.77 -19.43 9.44
C GLN A 216 3.20 -17.97 9.37
N ALA A 217 3.87 -17.42 10.40
CA ALA A 217 4.35 -16.04 10.40
C ALA A 217 5.32 -15.77 9.23
N ILE A 218 6.29 -16.67 9.02
CA ILE A 218 7.26 -16.54 7.91
C ILE A 218 6.55 -16.64 6.55
N LEU A 219 5.71 -17.65 6.35
CA LEU A 219 5.00 -17.80 5.07
C LEU A 219 4.04 -16.64 4.81
N SER A 220 3.32 -16.15 5.82
CA SER A 220 2.45 -14.99 5.70
C SER A 220 3.25 -13.72 5.34
N GLY A 221 4.42 -13.53 5.96
CA GLY A 221 5.31 -12.40 5.66
C GLY A 221 5.85 -12.45 4.22
N LEU A 222 6.29 -13.62 3.75
CA LEU A 222 6.78 -13.80 2.38
C LEU A 222 5.66 -13.59 1.35
N ILE A 223 4.51 -14.22 1.56
CA ILE A 223 3.33 -14.06 0.67
C ILE A 223 2.87 -12.61 0.67
N GLY A 224 2.79 -11.98 1.85
CA GLY A 224 2.36 -10.60 1.96
C GLY A 224 3.33 -9.63 1.27
N THR A 225 4.64 -9.85 1.38
CA THR A 225 5.65 -9.07 0.64
C THR A 225 5.46 -9.21 -0.88
N THR A 226 5.20 -10.44 -1.35
CA THR A 226 4.90 -10.67 -2.77
C THR A 226 3.65 -9.91 -3.20
N ILE A 227 2.57 -9.96 -2.42
CA ILE A 227 1.32 -9.25 -2.69
C ILE A 227 1.56 -7.73 -2.81
N VAL A 228 2.39 -7.16 -1.93
CA VAL A 228 2.71 -5.72 -1.94
C VAL A 228 3.56 -5.32 -3.16
N LEU A 229 4.60 -6.09 -3.49
CA LEU A 229 5.57 -5.69 -4.52
C LEU A 229 5.15 -6.09 -5.94
N LEU A 230 4.31 -7.11 -6.10
CA LEU A 230 3.91 -7.63 -7.42
C LEU A 230 3.23 -6.58 -8.32
N PRO A 231 2.31 -5.73 -7.84
CA PRO A 231 1.76 -4.64 -8.63
C PRO A 231 2.83 -3.70 -9.19
N GLY A 232 3.78 -3.28 -8.35
CA GLY A 232 4.87 -2.38 -8.76
C GLY A 232 5.80 -2.99 -9.78
N LEU A 233 6.11 -4.27 -9.62
CA LEU A 233 6.90 -5.01 -10.61
C LEU A 233 6.18 -5.05 -11.97
N GLY A 234 4.86 -5.29 -11.97
CA GLY A 234 4.04 -5.26 -13.18
C GLY A 234 4.06 -3.88 -13.84
N LEU A 235 3.85 -2.82 -13.05
CA LEU A 235 3.92 -1.44 -13.55
C LEU A 235 5.30 -1.13 -14.14
N HIS A 236 6.40 -1.51 -13.45
CA HIS A 236 7.75 -1.32 -13.97
C HIS A 236 7.96 -1.98 -15.35
N VAL A 237 7.50 -3.23 -15.49
CA VAL A 237 7.58 -3.93 -16.79
C VAL A 237 6.80 -3.18 -17.86
N SER A 238 5.59 -2.70 -17.58
CA SER A 238 4.80 -1.95 -18.56
C SER A 238 5.44 -0.60 -18.91
N PHE A 239 6.02 0.09 -17.93
CA PHE A 239 6.68 1.39 -18.10
C PHE A 239 7.92 1.31 -19.01
N SER A 240 8.52 0.12 -19.19
CA SER A 240 9.57 -0.08 -20.16
C SER A 240 9.13 0.26 -21.60
N GLY A 241 7.84 0.16 -21.90
CA GLY A 241 7.26 0.53 -23.21
C GLY A 241 7.23 2.03 -23.50
N ALA A 242 7.37 2.87 -22.47
CA ALA A 242 7.42 4.34 -22.59
C ALA A 242 8.70 4.94 -22.01
N TYR A 243 9.75 4.15 -21.86
CA TYR A 243 11.03 4.61 -21.35
C TYR A 243 11.85 5.29 -22.48
N PRO A 244 12.54 6.44 -22.26
CA PRO A 244 12.71 7.14 -20.96
C PRO A 244 11.63 8.19 -20.62
N GLU A 245 10.68 8.49 -21.50
CA GLU A 245 9.70 9.58 -21.36
C GLU A 245 8.84 9.43 -20.10
N ILE A 246 8.59 8.18 -19.67
CA ILE A 246 7.82 7.87 -18.46
C ILE A 246 8.42 8.47 -17.19
N LEU A 247 9.72 8.77 -17.16
CA LEU A 247 10.42 9.32 -16.00
C LEU A 247 9.93 10.73 -15.65
N GLU A 248 9.52 11.51 -16.65
CA GLU A 248 9.06 12.90 -16.52
C GLU A 248 7.53 13.00 -16.29
N ALA A 249 6.79 11.90 -16.47
CA ALA A 249 5.35 11.90 -16.35
C ALA A 249 4.90 12.11 -14.89
N PRO A 250 4.07 13.14 -14.58
CA PRO A 250 3.55 13.35 -13.23
C PRO A 250 2.71 12.16 -12.72
N LEU A 251 1.88 11.62 -13.61
CA LEU A 251 1.05 10.44 -13.39
C LEU A 251 1.43 9.36 -14.43
N PRO A 252 2.49 8.55 -14.19
CA PRO A 252 3.02 7.60 -15.16
C PRO A 252 1.97 6.67 -15.77
N ILE A 253 1.01 6.21 -14.97
CA ILE A 253 -0.04 5.32 -15.48
C ILE A 253 -0.94 6.00 -16.51
N TYR A 254 -1.17 7.31 -16.40
CA TYR A 254 -1.96 8.07 -17.37
C TYR A 254 -1.23 8.17 -18.72
N ALA A 255 0.08 8.45 -18.69
CA ALA A 255 0.91 8.43 -19.90
C ALA A 255 0.85 7.07 -20.62
N MET A 256 0.77 5.97 -19.85
CA MET A 256 0.58 4.63 -20.43
C MET A 256 -0.78 4.45 -21.08
N PHE A 257 -1.86 4.98 -20.48
CA PHE A 257 -3.19 4.90 -21.09
C PHE A 257 -3.31 5.75 -22.36
N ASP A 258 -2.62 6.89 -22.41
CA ASP A 258 -2.55 7.73 -23.60
C ASP A 258 -1.86 6.99 -24.76
N LEU A 259 -0.82 6.17 -24.46
CA LEU A 259 -0.19 5.29 -25.45
C LEU A 259 -1.08 4.12 -25.89
N LEU A 260 -1.81 3.52 -24.94
CA LEU A 260 -2.63 2.34 -25.19
C LEU A 260 -3.96 2.66 -25.88
N GLN A 261 -4.44 3.91 -25.81
CA GLN A 261 -5.71 4.37 -26.40
C GLN A 261 -6.91 3.49 -25.96
N GLN A 262 -6.96 3.13 -24.65
CA GLN A 262 -7.95 2.20 -24.08
C GLN A 262 -8.81 2.89 -23.01
N ASP A 263 -9.78 3.70 -23.45
CA ASP A 263 -10.62 4.53 -22.55
C ASP A 263 -11.40 3.72 -21.51
N ALA A 264 -11.96 2.58 -21.91
CA ALA A 264 -12.70 1.72 -20.98
C ALA A 264 -11.81 1.17 -19.86
N LEU A 265 -10.57 0.80 -20.20
CA LEU A 265 -9.61 0.30 -19.22
C LEU A 265 -9.07 1.43 -18.36
N LYS A 266 -8.83 2.61 -18.94
CA LYS A 266 -8.49 3.83 -18.19
C LYS A 266 -9.57 4.13 -17.14
N PHE A 267 -10.85 4.08 -17.51
CA PHE A 267 -11.96 4.30 -16.59
C PHE A 267 -12.03 3.26 -15.48
N ALA A 268 -11.86 1.96 -15.79
CA ALA A 268 -11.81 0.89 -14.78
C ALA A 268 -10.63 1.08 -13.80
N TYR A 269 -9.47 1.49 -14.32
CA TYR A 269 -8.30 1.80 -13.51
C TYR A 269 -8.53 3.02 -12.61
N LEU A 270 -9.21 4.05 -13.12
CA LEU A 270 -9.57 5.24 -12.36
C LEU A 270 -10.46 4.88 -11.16
N ILE A 271 -11.50 4.05 -11.37
CA ILE A 271 -12.34 3.54 -10.28
C ILE A 271 -11.49 2.78 -9.26
N MET A 272 -10.61 1.89 -9.73
CA MET A 272 -9.69 1.13 -8.88
C MET A 272 -8.82 2.09 -8.05
N LEU A 273 -8.24 3.11 -8.67
CA LEU A 273 -7.34 4.07 -8.02
C LEU A 273 -8.08 4.88 -6.96
N MET A 274 -9.28 5.40 -7.28
CA MET A 274 -10.10 6.14 -6.32
C MET A 274 -10.47 5.30 -5.09
N GLY A 275 -10.90 4.07 -5.30
CA GLY A 275 -11.19 3.16 -4.17
C GLY A 275 -9.93 2.80 -3.37
N THR A 276 -8.79 2.65 -4.03
CA THR A 276 -7.49 2.41 -3.37
C THR A 276 -7.09 3.60 -2.48
N PHE A 277 -7.38 4.82 -2.89
CA PHE A 277 -7.18 6.02 -2.05
C PHE A 277 -8.04 5.98 -0.79
N ILE A 278 -9.32 5.63 -0.95
CA ILE A 278 -10.25 5.54 0.18
C ILE A 278 -9.79 4.46 1.17
N GLU A 279 -9.44 3.27 0.67
CA GLU A 279 -9.04 2.16 1.54
C GLU A 279 -7.68 2.41 2.23
N SER A 280 -6.72 3.04 1.54
CA SER A 280 -5.43 3.40 2.14
C SER A 280 -5.59 4.41 3.27
N GLY A 281 -6.41 5.45 3.06
CA GLY A 281 -6.75 6.41 4.10
C GLY A 281 -7.42 5.73 5.30
N ALA A 282 -8.44 4.91 5.04
CA ALA A 282 -9.18 4.19 6.07
C ALA A 282 -8.31 3.15 6.80
N GLY A 283 -7.43 2.43 6.10
CA GLY A 283 -6.53 1.44 6.68
C GLY A 283 -5.53 2.05 7.67
N ASN A 284 -4.92 3.17 7.29
CA ASN A 284 -4.03 3.92 8.17
C ASN A 284 -4.76 4.43 9.43
N LEU A 285 -5.93 5.03 9.24
CA LEU A 285 -6.76 5.50 10.36
C LEU A 285 -7.25 4.36 11.24
N GLN A 286 -7.59 3.20 10.67
CA GLN A 286 -7.99 2.02 11.43
C GLN A 286 -6.87 1.55 12.37
N GLY A 287 -5.63 1.52 11.92
CA GLY A 287 -4.49 1.19 12.76
C GLY A 287 -4.34 2.14 13.96
N PHE A 288 -4.55 3.44 13.75
CA PHE A 288 -4.57 4.42 14.83
C PHE A 288 -5.74 4.20 15.80
N ILE A 289 -6.94 3.90 15.30
CA ILE A 289 -8.11 3.61 16.12
C ILE A 289 -7.91 2.35 16.97
N GLU A 290 -7.31 1.30 16.43
CA GLU A 290 -6.97 0.09 17.20
C GLU A 290 -6.02 0.40 18.37
N ARG A 291 -5.07 1.29 18.18
CA ARG A 291 -4.21 1.79 19.25
C ARG A 291 -5.01 2.50 20.34
N VAL A 292 -5.96 3.35 19.95
CA VAL A 292 -6.83 4.06 20.92
C VAL A 292 -7.71 3.05 21.68
N ASN A 293 -8.30 2.09 20.98
CA ASN A 293 -9.11 1.04 21.57
C ASN A 293 -8.31 0.18 22.55
N SER A 294 -7.08 -0.19 22.22
CA SER A 294 -6.17 -0.90 23.13
C SER A 294 -5.91 -0.10 24.41
N THR A 295 -5.70 1.21 24.28
CA THR A 295 -5.50 2.10 25.43
C THR A 295 -6.76 2.21 26.31
N LEU A 296 -7.95 2.24 25.69
CA LEU A 296 -9.22 2.24 26.42
C LEU A 296 -9.44 0.93 27.17
N ALA A 297 -9.14 -0.20 26.52
CA ALA A 297 -9.21 -1.52 27.13
C ALA A 297 -8.29 -1.65 28.35
N ASP A 298 -7.06 -1.13 28.29
CA ASP A 298 -6.11 -1.09 29.43
C ASP A 298 -6.68 -0.30 30.64
N ARG A 299 -7.58 0.67 30.36
CA ARG A 299 -8.26 1.48 31.38
C ARG A 299 -9.63 0.94 31.77
N GLY A 300 -10.00 -0.27 31.35
CA GLY A 300 -11.32 -0.88 31.58
C GLY A 300 -12.48 -0.15 30.89
N ARG A 301 -12.21 0.63 29.84
CA ARG A 301 -13.25 1.35 29.08
C ARG A 301 -13.63 0.59 27.82
N PRO A 302 -14.89 0.70 27.36
CA PRO A 302 -15.33 0.06 26.10
C PRO A 302 -14.61 0.69 24.89
N PRO A 303 -14.50 -0.06 23.76
CA PRO A 303 -13.92 0.45 22.53
C PRO A 303 -14.76 1.61 21.96
N LEU A 304 -14.12 2.42 21.12
CA LEU A 304 -14.78 3.53 20.43
C LEU A 304 -15.95 3.03 19.56
N LYS A 305 -17.08 3.71 19.67
CA LYS A 305 -18.21 3.50 18.76
C LYS A 305 -17.86 3.96 17.33
N PRO A 306 -18.48 3.38 16.28
CA PRO A 306 -18.19 3.76 14.90
C PRO A 306 -18.26 5.27 14.62
N TRP A 307 -19.27 5.97 15.15
CA TRP A 307 -19.37 7.42 14.98
C TRP A 307 -18.21 8.20 15.62
N SER A 308 -17.68 7.72 16.76
CA SER A 308 -16.50 8.33 17.40
C SER A 308 -15.23 8.06 16.60
N GLN A 309 -15.16 6.92 15.91
CA GLN A 309 -14.05 6.60 15.00
C GLN A 309 -14.05 7.53 13.79
N ALA A 310 -15.22 7.78 13.20
CA ALA A 310 -15.38 8.74 12.11
C ALA A 310 -15.06 10.19 12.53
N LEU A 311 -15.40 10.59 13.76
CA LEU A 311 -15.06 11.91 14.29
C LEU A 311 -13.54 12.10 14.47
N ILE A 312 -12.80 11.04 14.78
CA ILE A 312 -11.33 11.06 14.86
C ILE A 312 -10.71 11.15 13.47
N ALA A 313 -11.40 10.62 12.45
CA ALA A 313 -10.97 10.63 11.06
C ALA A 313 -11.23 11.99 10.35
N ALA A 314 -12.22 12.75 10.82
CA ALA A 314 -12.58 14.06 10.30
C ALA A 314 -11.67 15.18 10.83
#